data_42496065e4c037e7ed101c8ad69b0c72
#
_entry.id   42496065e4c037e7ed101c8ad69b0c72
#
_cell.length_a   1.000
_cell.length_b   1.000
_cell.length_c   1.000
_cell.angle_alpha   90.00
_cell.angle_beta   90.00
_cell.angle_gamma   90.00
#
_symmetry.space_group_name_H-M   'P 1'
#
loop_
_entity.id
_entity.type
_entity.pdbx_description
1 polymer ?
#
loop_
_entity_poly.entity_id
_entity_poly.type
_entity_poly.pdbx_seq_one_letter_code
_entity_poly.pdbx_strand_id
1 'polypeptide(L)'
;MSITENESKDILGRSDLNDIEGILSITNDDVDAIQHIVKDNADAIFTWDYSLTRPALRKLYEKAKVGQWNGSTDLDWSINVDEEKQVAMDLAAFASGLTPAHYASTTLSNWGDKEWTEFAIEQRRWSLSQFMHGEQGALICTAKIVETVPWYDAKLYASTQVVDEARHVEVFARYL
;
A
#
# COMPACT_ATOMS: atom_id res chain seq x y z
N MET A 1 1.20 24.32 -20.33
CA MET A 1 2.35 24.70 -19.49
C MET A 1 3.34 23.56 -19.61
N SER A 2 4.50 23.73 -20.20
CA SER A 2 5.52 22.67 -20.21
C SER A 2 6.14 22.64 -18.81
N ILE A 3 6.08 21.48 -18.18
CA ILE A 3 6.77 21.23 -16.91
C ILE A 3 8.25 21.41 -17.18
N THR A 4 8.94 22.23 -16.39
CA THR A 4 10.38 22.40 -16.52
C THR A 4 11.08 21.10 -16.10
N GLU A 5 12.29 20.87 -16.60
CA GLU A 5 13.07 19.66 -16.27
C GLU A 5 13.25 19.46 -14.76
N ASN A 6 13.31 20.58 -14.02
CA ASN A 6 13.43 20.57 -12.55
C ASN A 6 12.11 20.17 -11.85
N GLU A 7 10.96 20.62 -12.38
CA GLU A 7 9.63 20.24 -11.87
C GLU A 7 9.34 18.75 -12.14
N SER A 8 9.86 18.22 -13.25
CA SER A 8 9.76 16.79 -13.56
C SER A 8 10.53 15.92 -12.56
N LYS A 9 11.69 16.36 -12.10
CA LYS A 9 12.47 15.66 -11.06
C LYS A 9 11.73 15.61 -9.72
N ASP A 10 11.09 16.73 -9.35
CA ASP A 10 10.36 16.83 -8.09
C ASP A 10 9.08 15.96 -8.08
N ILE A 11 8.49 15.69 -9.26
CA ILE A 11 7.24 14.91 -9.37
C ILE A 11 7.51 13.42 -9.49
N LEU A 12 8.54 13.01 -10.21
CA LEU A 12 8.82 11.61 -10.56
C LEU A 12 10.05 11.05 -9.83
N GLY A 13 10.63 11.83 -8.92
CA GLY A 13 11.92 11.49 -8.34
C GLY A 13 13.06 11.80 -9.32
N ARG A 14 14.00 10.91 -9.46
CA ARG A 14 15.19 11.14 -10.29
C ARG A 14 14.86 10.97 -11.77
N SER A 15 15.19 11.99 -12.57
CA SER A 15 14.96 11.99 -14.02
C SER A 15 15.96 11.12 -14.81
N ASP A 16 17.02 10.65 -14.15
CA ASP A 16 17.99 9.71 -14.68
C ASP A 16 17.59 8.24 -14.51
N LEU A 17 16.51 7.97 -13.75
CA LEU A 17 15.98 6.64 -13.53
C LEU A 17 14.90 6.31 -14.57
N ASN A 18 15.31 5.93 -15.75
CA ASN A 18 14.43 5.60 -16.86
C ASN A 18 14.44 4.11 -17.24
N ASP A 19 15.15 3.29 -16.50
CA ASP A 19 15.20 1.84 -16.66
C ASP A 19 15.11 1.11 -15.30
N ILE A 20 14.88 -0.19 -15.34
CA ILE A 20 14.71 -1.03 -14.14
C ILE A 20 15.99 -1.06 -13.30
N GLU A 21 17.16 -1.11 -13.93
CA GLU A 21 18.43 -1.17 -13.23
C GLU A 21 18.69 0.14 -12.46
N GLY A 22 18.39 1.28 -13.08
CA GLY A 22 18.44 2.59 -12.41
C GLY A 22 17.49 2.66 -11.21
N ILE A 23 16.25 2.17 -11.36
CA ILE A 23 15.25 2.15 -10.27
C ILE A 23 15.73 1.27 -9.11
N LEU A 24 16.27 0.10 -9.38
CA LEU A 24 16.79 -0.81 -8.36
C LEU A 24 18.05 -0.31 -7.65
N SER A 25 18.72 0.71 -8.21
CA SER A 25 19.88 1.34 -7.59
C SER A 25 19.55 2.40 -6.54
N ILE A 26 18.27 2.80 -6.41
CA ILE A 26 17.83 3.78 -5.42
C ILE A 26 18.06 3.20 -4.02
N THR A 27 18.77 3.95 -3.19
CA THR A 27 18.99 3.62 -1.77
C THR A 27 18.13 4.51 -0.87
N ASN A 28 17.95 4.10 0.39
CA ASN A 28 17.22 4.91 1.38
C ASN A 28 17.91 6.27 1.67
N ASP A 29 19.15 6.46 1.25
CA ASP A 29 19.89 7.71 1.42
C ASP A 29 19.56 8.74 0.32
N ASP A 30 18.89 8.30 -0.76
CA ASP A 30 18.48 9.16 -1.87
C ASP A 30 17.09 9.72 -1.64
N VAL A 31 16.99 10.69 -0.74
CA VAL A 31 15.71 11.27 -0.28
C VAL A 31 14.91 11.86 -1.44
N ASP A 32 15.57 12.53 -2.38
CA ASP A 32 14.90 13.18 -3.52
C ASP A 32 14.27 12.18 -4.49
N ALA A 33 14.84 10.96 -4.57
CA ALA A 33 14.31 9.89 -5.40
C ALA A 33 13.15 9.12 -4.76
N ILE A 34 13.08 9.10 -3.42
CA ILE A 34 12.09 8.32 -2.66
C ILE A 34 10.92 9.13 -2.11
N GLN A 35 10.91 10.45 -2.32
CA GLN A 35 9.83 11.33 -1.85
C GLN A 35 8.93 11.80 -2.99
N HIS A 36 7.65 11.87 -2.68
CA HIS A 36 6.66 12.53 -3.53
C HIS A 36 5.82 13.50 -2.71
N ILE A 37 5.74 14.76 -3.14
CA ILE A 37 4.97 15.79 -2.46
C ILE A 37 3.53 15.76 -2.98
N VAL A 38 2.59 15.33 -2.12
CA VAL A 38 1.16 15.48 -2.37
C VAL A 38 0.70 16.82 -1.79
N LYS A 39 0.41 17.78 -2.66
CA LYS A 39 -0.10 19.09 -2.22
C LYS A 39 -1.51 18.94 -1.66
N ASP A 40 -1.76 19.57 -0.53
CA ASP A 40 -3.03 19.55 0.16
C ASP A 40 -3.48 20.98 0.47
N ASN A 41 -4.80 21.26 0.31
CA ASN A 41 -5.40 22.59 0.46
C ASN A 41 -6.57 22.60 1.46
N ALA A 42 -6.70 21.59 2.33
CA ALA A 42 -7.77 21.58 3.30
C ALA A 42 -7.34 22.24 4.62
N ASP A 43 -8.24 23.05 5.19
CA ASP A 43 -8.04 23.65 6.50
C ASP A 43 -8.30 22.61 7.61
N ALA A 44 -7.48 22.63 8.66
CA ALA A 44 -7.74 21.86 9.85
C ALA A 44 -8.88 22.49 10.67
N ILE A 45 -9.83 21.64 11.10
CA ILE A 45 -10.95 22.08 11.94
C ILE A 45 -10.65 21.75 13.40
N PHE A 46 -10.46 22.78 14.22
CA PHE A 46 -10.39 22.66 15.67
C PHE A 46 -11.80 22.85 16.25
N THR A 47 -12.21 21.96 17.16
CA THR A 47 -13.50 22.08 17.86
C THR A 47 -13.30 22.33 19.34
N TRP A 48 -14.10 23.23 19.92
CA TRP A 48 -14.22 23.45 21.35
C TRP A 48 -15.35 22.62 21.99
N ASP A 49 -16.13 21.91 21.15
CA ASP A 49 -17.19 21.00 21.60
C ASP A 49 -16.63 19.57 21.73
N TYR A 50 -16.45 19.15 22.96
CA TYR A 50 -16.03 17.80 23.35
C TYR A 50 -17.21 16.88 23.70
N SER A 51 -18.43 17.33 23.44
CA SER A 51 -19.65 16.54 23.66
C SER A 51 -19.65 15.30 22.77
N LEU A 52 -19.97 14.16 23.36
CA LEU A 52 -20.04 12.89 22.66
C LEU A 52 -21.45 12.74 22.04
N THR A 53 -21.66 13.39 20.91
CA THR A 53 -22.98 13.50 20.25
C THR A 53 -23.23 12.46 19.19
N ARG A 54 -22.23 11.62 18.86
CA ARG A 54 -22.30 10.60 17.81
C ARG A 54 -22.05 9.18 18.37
N PRO A 55 -23.06 8.57 19.05
CA PRO A 55 -22.86 7.29 19.74
C PRO A 55 -22.34 6.15 18.85
N ALA A 56 -22.74 6.14 17.56
CA ALA A 56 -22.28 5.12 16.61
C ALA A 56 -20.76 5.21 16.38
N LEU A 57 -20.22 6.42 16.18
CA LEU A 57 -18.78 6.66 16.01
C LEU A 57 -18.02 6.36 17.30
N ARG A 58 -18.58 6.74 18.44
CA ARG A 58 -18.01 6.41 19.75
C ARG A 58 -17.88 4.91 19.96
N LYS A 59 -18.94 4.14 19.61
CA LYS A 59 -18.94 2.69 19.69
C LYS A 59 -17.84 2.07 18.80
N LEU A 60 -17.65 2.62 17.59
CA LEU A 60 -16.60 2.16 16.69
C LEU A 60 -15.21 2.47 17.25
N TYR A 61 -15.01 3.66 17.82
CA TYR A 61 -13.76 4.01 18.49
C TYR A 61 -13.44 3.09 19.66
N GLU A 62 -14.41 2.79 20.54
CA GLU A 62 -14.21 1.85 21.64
C GLU A 62 -13.88 0.44 21.15
N LYS A 63 -14.58 -0.02 20.10
CA LYS A 63 -14.29 -1.32 19.47
C LYS A 63 -12.89 -1.36 18.88
N ALA A 64 -12.48 -0.29 18.18
CA ALA A 64 -11.15 -0.19 17.57
C ALA A 64 -10.04 -0.26 18.62
N LYS A 65 -10.17 0.43 19.75
CA LYS A 65 -9.19 0.38 20.86
C LYS A 65 -9.01 -1.04 21.43
N VAL A 66 -10.09 -1.80 21.52
CA VAL A 66 -10.04 -3.18 22.02
C VAL A 66 -9.49 -4.14 20.98
N GLY A 67 -9.73 -3.88 19.70
CA GLY A 67 -9.29 -4.72 18.59
C GLY A 67 -7.87 -4.43 18.10
N GLN A 68 -7.10 -3.56 18.76
CA GLN A 68 -5.71 -3.29 18.38
C GLN A 68 -4.84 -4.54 18.52
N TRP A 69 -3.94 -4.71 17.59
CA TRP A 69 -2.94 -5.76 17.58
C TRP A 69 -1.57 -5.17 17.20
N ASN A 70 -0.51 -5.90 17.48
CA ASN A 70 0.86 -5.46 17.22
C ASN A 70 1.49 -6.30 16.12
N GLY A 71 1.80 -5.67 14.99
CA GLY A 71 2.39 -6.32 13.82
C GLY A 71 3.73 -7.01 14.11
N SER A 72 4.48 -6.54 15.10
CA SER A 72 5.77 -7.12 15.45
C SER A 72 5.68 -8.34 16.37
N THR A 73 4.63 -8.44 17.22
CA THR A 73 4.53 -9.47 18.27
C THR A 73 3.40 -10.47 18.04
N ASP A 74 2.32 -10.07 17.37
CA ASP A 74 1.11 -10.89 17.25
C ASP A 74 1.10 -11.72 15.96
N LEU A 75 2.07 -11.48 15.07
CA LEU A 75 2.34 -12.29 13.88
C LEU A 75 3.58 -13.15 14.11
N ASP A 76 3.50 -14.41 13.72
CA ASP A 76 4.66 -15.31 13.78
C ASP A 76 5.56 -15.11 12.56
N TRP A 77 6.52 -14.22 12.68
CA TRP A 77 7.50 -13.91 11.64
C TRP A 77 8.57 -14.98 11.43
N SER A 78 8.55 -16.07 12.20
CA SER A 78 9.43 -17.23 11.99
C SER A 78 8.94 -18.17 10.89
N ILE A 79 7.69 -18.01 10.48
CA ILE A 79 7.11 -18.82 9.41
C ILE A 79 7.78 -18.46 8.09
N ASN A 80 8.44 -19.45 7.48
CA ASN A 80 8.94 -19.33 6.12
C ASN A 80 7.79 -19.56 5.13
N VAL A 81 7.47 -18.54 4.35
CA VAL A 81 6.43 -18.62 3.32
C VAL A 81 7.03 -19.20 2.05
N ASP A 82 6.54 -20.37 1.65
CA ASP A 82 6.88 -21.01 0.38
C ASP A 82 6.08 -20.32 -0.75
N GLU A 83 6.72 -19.37 -1.44
CA GLU A 83 6.09 -18.58 -2.49
C GLU A 83 5.63 -19.45 -3.67
N GLU A 84 6.41 -20.46 -4.07
CA GLU A 84 6.04 -21.36 -5.17
C GLU A 84 4.75 -22.11 -4.86
N LYS A 85 4.61 -22.59 -3.62
CA LYS A 85 3.39 -23.27 -3.16
C LYS A 85 2.19 -22.30 -3.11
N GLN A 86 2.42 -21.06 -2.70
CA GLN A 86 1.35 -20.06 -2.67
C GLN A 86 0.86 -19.74 -4.09
N VAL A 87 1.76 -19.49 -5.03
CA VAL A 87 1.38 -19.13 -6.39
C VAL A 87 0.86 -20.33 -7.20
N ALA A 88 1.19 -21.57 -6.84
CA ALA A 88 0.63 -22.76 -7.49
C ALA A 88 -0.90 -22.83 -7.32
N MET A 89 -1.43 -22.38 -6.19
CA MET A 89 -2.87 -22.27 -5.96
C MET A 89 -3.49 -21.14 -6.80
N ASP A 90 -2.82 -20.01 -6.89
CA ASP A 90 -3.26 -18.85 -7.67
C ASP A 90 -3.21 -19.16 -9.18
N LEU A 91 -2.15 -19.83 -9.65
CA LEU A 91 -2.02 -20.29 -11.03
C LEU A 91 -3.10 -21.28 -11.45
N ALA A 92 -3.48 -22.20 -10.57
CA ALA A 92 -4.57 -23.13 -10.83
C ALA A 92 -5.91 -22.40 -11.02
N ALA A 93 -6.15 -21.36 -10.23
CA ALA A 93 -7.33 -20.49 -10.37
C ALA A 93 -7.26 -19.65 -11.66
N PHE A 94 -6.09 -19.07 -11.97
CA PHE A 94 -5.86 -18.26 -13.15
C PHE A 94 -5.94 -19.10 -14.44
N ALA A 95 -5.34 -20.28 -14.46
CA ALA A 95 -5.37 -21.19 -15.62
C ALA A 95 -6.78 -21.68 -15.96
N SER A 96 -7.72 -21.65 -14.99
CA SER A 96 -9.12 -21.97 -15.28
C SER A 96 -9.80 -20.92 -16.18
N GLY A 97 -9.27 -19.70 -16.27
CA GLY A 97 -9.77 -18.59 -17.09
C GLY A 97 -9.00 -18.34 -18.40
N LEU A 98 -7.76 -18.87 -18.51
CA LEU A 98 -6.93 -18.74 -19.71
C LEU A 98 -6.75 -20.09 -20.40
N THR A 99 -7.00 -20.11 -21.71
CA THR A 99 -6.70 -21.27 -22.54
C THR A 99 -5.46 -21.01 -23.39
N PRO A 100 -4.70 -22.04 -23.83
CA PRO A 100 -3.58 -21.84 -24.75
C PRO A 100 -3.92 -21.02 -25.99
N ALA A 101 -5.16 -21.05 -26.44
CA ALA A 101 -5.63 -20.23 -27.56
C ALA A 101 -5.51 -18.72 -27.32
N HIS A 102 -5.59 -18.24 -26.06
CA HIS A 102 -5.50 -16.83 -25.73
C HIS A 102 -4.09 -16.25 -25.92
N TYR A 103 -3.06 -17.06 -25.84
CA TYR A 103 -1.66 -16.61 -25.95
C TYR A 103 -0.85 -17.33 -27.02
N ALA A 104 -1.48 -18.21 -27.83
CA ALA A 104 -0.80 -19.02 -28.85
C ALA A 104 -0.04 -18.21 -29.90
N SER A 105 -0.49 -16.97 -30.18
CA SER A 105 0.17 -16.04 -31.11
C SER A 105 1.13 -15.06 -30.46
N THR A 106 1.42 -15.21 -29.18
CA THR A 106 2.29 -14.32 -28.39
C THR A 106 3.59 -15.04 -28.00
N THR A 107 4.55 -14.31 -27.44
CA THR A 107 5.78 -14.88 -26.87
C THR A 107 5.51 -15.84 -25.71
N LEU A 108 4.35 -15.71 -25.05
CA LEU A 108 3.92 -16.56 -23.94
C LEU A 108 3.62 -18.01 -24.37
N SER A 109 3.46 -18.27 -25.68
CA SER A 109 3.22 -19.62 -26.22
C SER A 109 4.37 -20.61 -25.94
N ASN A 110 5.57 -20.06 -25.67
CA ASN A 110 6.77 -20.86 -25.37
C ASN A 110 7.01 -21.06 -23.87
N TRP A 111 6.14 -20.51 -23.00
CA TRP A 111 6.28 -20.62 -21.56
C TRP A 111 5.86 -22.00 -21.07
N GLY A 112 6.73 -22.60 -20.25
CA GLY A 112 6.44 -23.80 -19.47
C GLY A 112 6.07 -23.46 -18.02
N ASP A 113 5.93 -24.48 -17.21
CA ASP A 113 5.54 -24.33 -15.79
C ASP A 113 6.51 -23.43 -15.01
N LYS A 114 7.79 -23.47 -15.35
CA LYS A 114 8.82 -22.64 -14.70
C LYS A 114 8.56 -21.15 -14.93
N GLU A 115 8.41 -20.74 -16.16
CA GLU A 115 8.18 -19.35 -16.54
C GLU A 115 6.86 -18.82 -15.96
N TRP A 116 5.83 -19.66 -15.96
CA TRP A 116 4.55 -19.31 -15.35
C TRP A 116 4.64 -19.16 -13.83
N THR A 117 5.41 -20.01 -13.15
CA THR A 117 5.64 -19.90 -11.71
C THR A 117 6.42 -18.65 -11.36
N GLU A 118 7.51 -18.36 -12.08
CA GLU A 118 8.30 -17.14 -11.90
C GLU A 118 7.44 -15.88 -12.12
N PHE A 119 6.64 -15.85 -13.17
CA PHE A 119 5.71 -14.76 -13.44
C PHE A 119 4.70 -14.57 -12.31
N ALA A 120 4.12 -15.64 -11.79
CA ALA A 120 3.13 -15.56 -10.72
C ALA A 120 3.75 -15.06 -9.41
N ILE A 121 4.98 -15.45 -9.10
CA ILE A 121 5.73 -14.92 -7.94
C ILE A 121 5.93 -13.41 -8.09
N GLU A 122 6.45 -12.98 -9.23
CA GLU A 122 6.69 -11.55 -9.47
C GLU A 122 5.40 -10.73 -9.50
N GLN A 123 4.33 -11.26 -10.09
CA GLN A 123 3.02 -10.62 -10.07
C GLN A 123 2.49 -10.47 -8.63
N ARG A 124 2.67 -11.49 -7.79
CA ARG A 124 2.28 -11.45 -6.39
C ARG A 124 3.07 -10.41 -5.62
N ARG A 125 4.40 -10.38 -5.76
CA ARG A 125 5.29 -9.39 -5.14
C ARG A 125 4.91 -7.98 -5.56
N TRP A 126 4.70 -7.77 -6.86
CA TRP A 126 4.24 -6.49 -7.37
C TRP A 126 2.88 -6.09 -6.78
N SER A 127 1.92 -7.00 -6.70
CA SER A 127 0.60 -6.71 -6.14
C SER A 127 0.68 -6.34 -4.66
N LEU A 128 1.45 -7.07 -3.87
CA LEU A 128 1.66 -6.77 -2.44
C LEU A 128 2.36 -5.41 -2.25
N SER A 129 3.32 -5.08 -3.10
CA SER A 129 3.95 -3.76 -3.12
C SER A 129 2.93 -2.65 -3.42
N GLN A 130 2.00 -2.87 -4.38
CA GLN A 130 0.94 -1.90 -4.66
C GLN A 130 -0.04 -1.74 -3.48
N PHE A 131 -0.36 -2.83 -2.77
CA PHE A 131 -1.13 -2.74 -1.53
C PHE A 131 -0.39 -1.89 -0.48
N MET A 132 0.89 -2.14 -0.25
CA MET A 132 1.69 -1.35 0.70
C MET A 132 1.64 0.15 0.38
N HIS A 133 1.78 0.53 -0.89
CA HIS A 133 1.65 1.93 -1.30
C HIS A 133 0.23 2.46 -1.14
N GLY A 134 -0.78 1.63 -1.38
CA GLY A 134 -2.19 1.94 -1.12
C GLY A 134 -2.46 2.22 0.36
N GLU A 135 -1.90 1.41 1.25
CA GLU A 135 -2.01 1.59 2.72
C GLU A 135 -1.33 2.89 3.18
N GLN A 136 -0.19 3.25 2.59
CA GLN A 136 0.42 4.56 2.86
C GLN A 136 -0.50 5.71 2.39
N GLY A 137 -1.14 5.57 1.23
CA GLY A 137 -2.15 6.52 0.75
C GLY A 137 -3.33 6.62 1.71
N ALA A 138 -3.82 5.48 2.21
CA ALA A 138 -4.89 5.41 3.21
C ALA A 138 -4.48 6.04 4.55
N LEU A 139 -3.24 5.84 4.98
CA LEU A 139 -2.67 6.50 6.17
C LEU A 139 -2.74 8.04 6.05
N ILE A 140 -2.30 8.60 4.93
CA ILE A 140 -2.36 10.03 4.67
C ILE A 140 -3.81 10.52 4.62
N CYS A 141 -4.68 9.76 3.94
CA CYS A 141 -6.10 10.08 3.81
C CYS A 141 -6.82 10.09 5.16
N THR A 142 -6.62 9.08 6.00
CA THR A 142 -7.24 8.98 7.32
C THR A 142 -6.72 10.05 8.28
N ALA A 143 -5.44 10.42 8.21
CA ALA A 143 -4.90 11.57 8.93
C ALA A 143 -5.61 12.86 8.52
N LYS A 144 -5.92 13.03 7.23
CA LYS A 144 -6.66 14.18 6.72
C LYS A 144 -8.10 14.22 7.23
N ILE A 145 -8.74 13.07 7.40
CA ILE A 145 -10.07 13.00 8.02
C ILE A 145 -10.01 13.52 9.46
N VAL A 146 -8.97 13.19 10.25
CA VAL A 146 -8.78 13.73 11.61
C VAL A 146 -8.73 15.25 11.60
N GLU A 147 -8.04 15.85 10.64
CA GLU A 147 -7.94 17.31 10.52
C GLU A 147 -9.29 17.96 10.18
N THR A 148 -10.01 17.41 9.21
CA THR A 148 -11.11 18.10 8.51
C THR A 148 -12.50 17.85 9.05
N VAL A 149 -12.73 16.77 9.83
CA VAL A 149 -14.07 16.51 10.40
C VAL A 149 -14.38 17.40 11.59
N PRO A 150 -15.61 17.93 11.70
CA PRO A 150 -15.95 18.88 12.76
C PRO A 150 -16.30 18.22 14.11
N TRP A 151 -16.69 16.94 14.10
CA TRP A 151 -17.15 16.26 15.31
C TRP A 151 -16.00 15.57 16.04
N TYR A 152 -15.94 15.74 17.35
CA TYR A 152 -14.89 15.15 18.18
C TYR A 152 -14.90 13.61 18.14
N ASP A 153 -16.09 12.99 18.20
CA ASP A 153 -16.22 11.52 18.05
C ASP A 153 -15.65 11.01 16.71
N ALA A 154 -15.82 11.79 15.63
CA ALA A 154 -15.28 11.43 14.32
C ALA A 154 -13.75 11.53 14.30
N LYS A 155 -13.16 12.55 14.91
CA LYS A 155 -11.72 12.69 15.07
C LYS A 155 -11.13 11.52 15.85
N LEU A 156 -11.77 11.12 16.95
CA LEU A 156 -11.35 9.99 17.77
C LEU A 156 -11.36 8.67 16.98
N TYR A 157 -12.45 8.41 16.25
CA TYR A 157 -12.53 7.18 15.45
C TYR A 157 -11.56 7.19 14.29
N ALA A 158 -11.44 8.28 13.54
CA ALA A 158 -10.48 8.40 12.44
C ALA A 158 -9.03 8.22 12.91
N SER A 159 -8.68 8.68 14.13
CA SER A 159 -7.33 8.49 14.67
C SER A 159 -6.97 7.01 14.90
N THR A 160 -7.94 6.14 15.19
CA THR A 160 -7.68 4.69 15.27
C THR A 160 -7.41 4.07 13.90
N GLN A 161 -8.04 4.59 12.85
CA GLN A 161 -7.76 4.16 11.48
C GLN A 161 -6.35 4.58 11.05
N VAL A 162 -5.88 5.77 11.44
CA VAL A 162 -4.48 6.18 11.20
C VAL A 162 -3.49 5.15 11.77
N VAL A 163 -3.75 4.64 12.96
CA VAL A 163 -2.92 3.59 13.58
C VAL A 163 -3.04 2.27 12.83
N ASP A 164 -4.24 1.90 12.36
CA ASP A 164 -4.45 0.68 11.61
C ASP A 164 -3.70 0.71 10.27
N GLU A 165 -3.79 1.80 9.52
CA GLU A 165 -3.07 1.95 8.24
C GLU A 165 -1.55 2.00 8.42
N ALA A 166 -1.06 2.66 9.47
CA ALA A 166 0.37 2.66 9.79
C ALA A 166 0.89 1.24 10.03
N ARG A 167 0.13 0.41 10.76
CA ARG A 167 0.46 -0.99 11.02
C ARG A 167 0.39 -1.84 9.75
N HIS A 168 -0.56 -1.58 8.85
CA HIS A 168 -0.63 -2.26 7.56
C HIS A 168 0.64 -1.99 6.74
N VAL A 169 1.08 -0.73 6.64
CA VAL A 169 2.34 -0.37 5.98
C VAL A 169 3.53 -1.09 6.61
N GLU A 170 3.62 -1.09 7.96
CA GLU A 170 4.69 -1.79 8.70
C GLU A 170 4.75 -3.28 8.35
N VAL A 171 3.59 -3.95 8.36
CA VAL A 171 3.50 -5.39 8.10
C VAL A 171 3.85 -5.73 6.66
N PHE A 172 3.34 -4.98 5.68
CA PHE A 172 3.69 -5.19 4.28
C PHE A 172 5.18 -4.91 4.01
N ALA A 173 5.73 -3.83 4.57
CA ALA A 173 7.14 -3.49 4.40
C ALA A 173 8.09 -4.52 5.04
N ARG A 174 7.63 -5.23 6.07
CA ARG A 174 8.40 -6.30 6.70
C ARG A 174 8.27 -7.63 5.96
N TYR A 175 7.13 -7.86 5.32
CA TYR A 175 6.86 -9.09 4.58
C TYR A 175 7.57 -9.15 3.23
N LEU A 176 7.66 -8.02 2.51
CA LEU A 176 8.32 -7.87 1.21
C LEU A 176 9.84 -7.82 1.32
#